data_016303651d6ba87f0a6b1955b2c6a74f
#
_entry.id   016303651d6ba87f0a6b1955b2c6a74f
#
_cell.length_a   1.000
_cell.length_b   1.000
_cell.length_c   1.000
_cell.angle_alpha   90.00
_cell.angle_beta   90.00
_cell.angle_gamma   90.00
#
_symmetry.space_group_name_H-M   'P 1'
#
loop_
_entity.id
_entity.type
_entity.pdbx_description
1 polymer ?
#
loop_
_entity_poly.entity_id
_entity_poly.type
_entity_poly.pdbx_seq_one_letter_code
_entity_poly.pdbx_strand_id
1 'polypeptide(L)'
;MDWLKWLISAAVIAIAAWAALKGMFFGKRSGEEKDMYVIIGLGNPGREYAATKHNVGFMVIDKLAEKYNIDVSKFKHKALTGDGIINGKKVMLVKPQTYMNLSGESVREIMSFYKVPEENMIVIYDDTSLEIGMIRLREKGSAGGHNGIKSIISHMGTDVFNRVKVGIGEKPAGWDLADYVLAKFSKDDEPG
;
A
#
# COMPACT_ATOMS: atom_id res chain seq x y z
N MET A 1 19.03 -11.15 1.17
CA MET A 1 18.54 -9.84 0.68
C MET A 1 18.08 -9.00 1.87
N ASP A 2 19.07 -8.52 2.66
CA ASP A 2 18.75 -7.74 3.87
C ASP A 2 18.31 -6.31 3.56
N TRP A 3 18.76 -5.76 2.44
CA TRP A 3 18.37 -4.43 1.97
C TRP A 3 16.85 -4.33 1.66
N LEU A 4 16.23 -5.38 1.11
CA LEU A 4 14.79 -5.42 0.87
C LEU A 4 14.00 -5.35 2.18
N LYS A 5 14.47 -6.03 3.22
CA LYS A 5 13.90 -5.92 4.57
C LYS A 5 14.04 -4.50 5.12
N TRP A 6 15.17 -3.84 4.84
CA TRP A 6 15.41 -2.46 5.25
C TRP A 6 14.48 -1.49 4.51
N LEU A 7 14.34 -1.63 3.18
CA LEU A 7 13.43 -0.84 2.36
C LEU A 7 11.97 -0.94 2.87
N ILE A 8 11.51 -2.16 3.10
CA ILE A 8 10.16 -2.40 3.61
C ILE A 8 10.02 -1.82 5.03
N SER A 9 11.06 -1.90 5.87
CA SER A 9 11.06 -1.31 7.21
C SER A 9 11.02 0.22 7.15
N ALA A 10 11.70 0.86 6.20
CA ALA A 10 11.64 2.30 5.99
C ALA A 10 10.22 2.76 5.57
N ALA A 11 9.54 2.00 4.70
CA ALA A 11 8.14 2.26 4.35
C ALA A 11 7.22 2.18 5.58
N VAL A 12 7.42 1.19 6.44
CA VAL A 12 6.68 1.02 7.70
C VAL A 12 6.89 2.22 8.63
N ILE A 13 8.13 2.70 8.76
CA ILE A 13 8.46 3.87 9.58
C ILE A 13 7.82 5.13 9.01
N ALA A 14 7.87 5.33 7.69
CA ALA A 14 7.25 6.48 7.02
C ALA A 14 5.73 6.51 7.22
N ILE A 15 5.06 5.37 7.14
CA ILE A 15 3.61 5.25 7.40
C ILE A 15 3.29 5.61 8.86
N ALA A 16 4.05 5.08 9.81
CA ALA A 16 3.85 5.35 11.22
C ALA A 16 4.08 6.84 11.56
N ALA A 17 5.15 7.44 11.03
CA ALA A 17 5.45 8.85 11.20
C ALA A 17 4.38 9.75 10.56
N TRP A 18 3.90 9.40 9.36
CA TRP A 18 2.89 10.18 8.68
C TRP A 18 1.52 10.11 9.37
N ALA A 19 1.11 8.93 9.81
CA ALA A 19 -0.11 8.76 10.60
C ALA A 19 -0.05 9.57 11.92
N ALA A 20 1.12 9.61 12.57
CA ALA A 20 1.35 10.42 13.77
C ALA A 20 1.28 11.92 13.46
N LEU A 21 1.91 12.40 12.39
CA LEU A 21 1.88 13.80 11.97
C LEU A 21 0.46 14.27 11.62
N LYS A 22 -0.31 13.48 10.90
CA LYS A 22 -1.72 13.80 10.62
C LYS A 22 -2.57 13.86 11.87
N GLY A 23 -2.34 13.00 12.85
CA GLY A 23 -3.00 13.06 14.15
C GLY A 23 -2.66 14.29 14.98
N MET A 24 -1.50 14.92 14.75
CA MET A 24 -1.09 16.16 15.44
C MET A 24 -1.65 17.43 14.78
N PHE A 25 -1.89 17.44 13.46
CA PHE A 25 -2.34 18.63 12.72
C PHE A 25 -3.87 18.74 12.60
N PHE A 26 -4.59 17.66 12.66
CA PHE A 26 -6.05 17.66 12.67
C PHE A 26 -6.53 17.60 14.12
N GLY A 27 -6.75 18.79 14.70
CA GLY A 27 -7.25 18.95 16.05
C GLY A 27 -8.51 18.11 16.29
N LYS A 28 -8.67 17.67 17.56
CA LYS A 28 -9.83 16.95 18.09
C LYS A 28 -11.13 17.41 17.45
N ARG A 29 -11.67 16.68 16.48
CA ARG A 29 -13.09 16.68 16.23
C ARG A 29 -13.72 15.78 17.31
N SER A 30 -14.52 16.41 18.15
CA SER A 30 -15.32 15.77 19.19
C SER A 30 -16.24 14.71 18.57
N GLY A 31 -15.94 13.45 18.80
CA GLY A 31 -16.71 12.30 18.30
C GLY A 31 -15.88 11.03 18.41
N GLU A 32 -15.70 10.53 19.64
CA GLU A 32 -15.07 9.26 19.89
C GLU A 32 -15.88 8.16 19.20
N GLU A 33 -15.37 7.56 18.13
CA GLU A 33 -15.63 6.17 17.70
C GLU A 33 -15.45 5.84 16.21
N LYS A 34 -15.03 6.76 15.32
CA LYS A 34 -15.04 6.49 13.87
C LYS A 34 -13.72 6.72 13.11
N ASP A 35 -12.62 6.93 13.77
CA ASP A 35 -11.35 7.15 13.05
C ASP A 35 -10.61 5.83 12.82
N MET A 36 -11.21 4.94 12.03
CA MET A 36 -10.50 3.77 11.50
C MET A 36 -9.71 4.18 10.25
N TYR A 37 -8.44 3.81 10.19
CA TYR A 37 -7.62 3.90 8.99
C TYR A 37 -7.63 2.58 8.24
N VAL A 38 -7.69 2.64 6.92
CA VAL A 38 -7.57 1.47 6.05
C VAL A 38 -6.24 1.57 5.31
N ILE A 39 -5.33 0.65 5.58
CA ILE A 39 -3.99 0.60 4.98
C ILE A 39 -3.96 -0.55 3.99
N ILE A 40 -3.85 -0.22 2.71
CA ILE A 40 -3.99 -1.13 1.59
C ILE A 40 -2.63 -1.30 0.91
N GLY A 41 -2.10 -2.51 0.90
CA GLY A 41 -0.96 -2.84 0.06
C GLY A 41 -1.44 -3.45 -1.25
N LEU A 42 -0.96 -2.93 -2.38
CA LEU A 42 -1.27 -3.49 -3.69
C LEU A 42 -0.32 -4.63 -4.07
N GLY A 43 -0.85 -5.62 -4.76
CA GLY A 43 -0.14 -6.79 -5.23
C GLY A 43 -1.07 -7.76 -5.95
N ASN A 44 -0.50 -8.82 -6.53
CA ASN A 44 -1.23 -9.93 -7.12
C ASN A 44 -1.22 -11.14 -6.17
N PRO A 45 -2.35 -11.85 -6.01
CA PRO A 45 -2.39 -13.08 -5.24
C PRO A 45 -1.66 -14.21 -5.96
N GLY A 46 -1.11 -15.15 -5.20
CA GLY A 46 -0.39 -16.31 -5.71
C GLY A 46 1.10 -16.31 -5.34
N ARG A 47 1.64 -17.52 -5.16
CA ARG A 47 3.04 -17.70 -4.75
C ARG A 47 4.01 -17.23 -5.82
N GLU A 48 3.64 -17.30 -7.09
CA GLU A 48 4.40 -16.86 -8.25
C GLU A 48 4.68 -15.37 -8.23
N TYR A 49 3.75 -14.56 -7.67
CA TYR A 49 3.87 -13.10 -7.58
C TYR A 49 4.50 -12.60 -6.27
N ALA A 50 4.60 -13.46 -5.25
CA ALA A 50 4.93 -13.04 -3.87
C ALA A 50 6.24 -12.25 -3.74
N ALA A 51 7.24 -12.52 -4.59
CA ALA A 51 8.54 -11.85 -4.58
C ALA A 51 8.74 -10.87 -5.74
N THR A 52 7.69 -10.55 -6.50
CA THR A 52 7.80 -9.60 -7.62
C THR A 52 7.83 -8.16 -7.14
N LYS A 53 8.42 -7.27 -7.93
CA LYS A 53 8.47 -5.83 -7.65
C LYS A 53 7.07 -5.23 -7.47
N HIS A 54 6.10 -5.70 -8.26
CA HIS A 54 4.71 -5.26 -8.20
C HIS A 54 3.99 -5.65 -6.89
N ASN A 55 4.54 -6.59 -6.13
CA ASN A 55 3.99 -7.03 -4.84
C ASN A 55 4.60 -6.31 -3.63
N VAL A 56 5.40 -5.25 -3.84
CA VAL A 56 6.00 -4.52 -2.72
C VAL A 56 4.96 -3.99 -1.73
N GLY A 57 3.76 -3.63 -2.19
CA GLY A 57 2.66 -3.24 -1.31
C GLY A 57 2.24 -4.37 -0.35
N PHE A 58 2.11 -5.61 -0.84
CA PHE A 58 1.84 -6.78 0.00
C PHE A 58 2.95 -7.03 1.00
N MET A 59 4.22 -6.89 0.57
CA MET A 59 5.38 -7.09 1.46
C MET A 59 5.38 -6.07 2.61
N VAL A 60 4.99 -4.82 2.36
CA VAL A 60 4.87 -3.79 3.40
C VAL A 60 3.75 -4.12 4.37
N ILE A 61 2.58 -4.60 3.89
CA ILE A 61 1.50 -5.05 4.77
C ILE A 61 1.95 -6.21 5.65
N ASP A 62 2.65 -7.19 5.09
CA ASP A 62 3.15 -8.34 5.87
C ASP A 62 4.13 -7.89 6.96
N LYS A 63 4.97 -6.88 6.67
CA LYS A 63 5.90 -6.32 7.66
C LYS A 63 5.18 -5.48 8.73
N LEU A 64 4.13 -4.74 8.36
CA LEU A 64 3.27 -4.06 9.33
C LEU A 64 2.56 -5.07 10.25
N ALA A 65 2.02 -6.13 9.66
CA ALA A 65 1.36 -7.22 10.39
C ALA A 65 2.30 -7.86 11.42
N GLU A 66 3.53 -8.20 11.00
CA GLU A 66 4.57 -8.72 11.89
C GLU A 66 4.91 -7.73 13.01
N LYS A 67 5.19 -6.47 12.66
CA LYS A 67 5.63 -5.46 13.63
C LYS A 67 4.59 -5.15 14.70
N TYR A 68 3.31 -5.12 14.34
CA TYR A 68 2.22 -4.75 15.23
C TYR A 68 1.38 -5.94 15.69
N ASN A 69 1.83 -7.16 15.40
CA ASN A 69 1.15 -8.41 15.75
C ASN A 69 -0.32 -8.44 15.30
N ILE A 70 -0.56 -8.07 14.04
CA ILE A 70 -1.88 -8.07 13.41
C ILE A 70 -1.99 -9.28 12.48
N ASP A 71 -2.97 -10.14 12.69
CA ASP A 71 -3.24 -11.28 11.81
C ASP A 71 -4.03 -10.84 10.57
N VAL A 72 -3.39 -10.88 9.37
CA VAL A 72 -3.98 -10.52 8.08
C VAL A 72 -4.37 -11.79 7.32
N SER A 73 -5.27 -12.57 7.89
CA SER A 73 -5.72 -13.87 7.34
C SER A 73 -7.22 -13.95 7.03
N LYS A 74 -8.01 -13.00 7.47
CA LYS A 74 -9.47 -13.01 7.26
C LYS A 74 -9.81 -12.59 5.84
N PHE A 75 -10.45 -13.48 5.08
CA PHE A 75 -10.93 -13.15 3.74
C PHE A 75 -12.28 -12.42 3.81
N LYS A 76 -12.29 -11.13 3.47
CA LYS A 76 -13.45 -10.26 3.41
C LYS A 76 -13.31 -9.26 2.26
N HIS A 77 -14.42 -8.89 1.64
CA HIS A 77 -14.44 -7.86 0.61
C HIS A 77 -13.39 -8.08 -0.49
N LYS A 78 -13.25 -9.32 -0.94
CA LYS A 78 -12.26 -9.73 -1.95
C LYS A 78 -10.81 -9.45 -1.54
N ALA A 79 -10.51 -9.43 -0.23
CA ALA A 79 -9.18 -9.17 0.30
C ALA A 79 -8.85 -10.06 1.50
N LEU A 80 -7.58 -10.24 1.77
CA LEU A 80 -7.10 -10.65 3.09
C LEU A 80 -7.02 -9.41 3.97
N THR A 81 -7.64 -9.48 5.15
CA THR A 81 -7.75 -8.36 6.07
C THR A 81 -7.34 -8.73 7.48
N GLY A 82 -6.86 -7.76 8.24
CA GLY A 82 -6.57 -7.88 9.65
C GLY A 82 -6.81 -6.56 10.39
N ASP A 83 -7.49 -6.63 11.52
CA ASP A 83 -7.81 -5.47 12.34
C ASP A 83 -6.80 -5.35 13.48
N GLY A 84 -6.38 -4.14 13.82
CA GLY A 84 -5.44 -3.90 14.90
C GLY A 84 -5.34 -2.43 15.31
N ILE A 85 -4.30 -2.14 16.11
CA ILE A 85 -4.01 -0.79 16.59
C ILE A 85 -2.57 -0.45 16.23
N ILE A 86 -2.38 0.69 15.56
CA ILE A 86 -1.07 1.26 15.27
C ILE A 86 -1.03 2.68 15.83
N ASN A 87 -0.07 2.96 16.73
CA ASN A 87 0.09 4.26 17.38
C ASN A 87 -1.22 4.79 18.01
N GLY A 88 -1.99 3.91 18.65
CA GLY A 88 -3.25 4.25 19.31
C GLY A 88 -4.45 4.46 18.37
N LYS A 89 -4.29 4.25 17.06
CA LYS A 89 -5.37 4.37 16.06
C LYS A 89 -5.84 2.99 15.62
N LYS A 90 -7.16 2.83 15.46
CA LYS A 90 -7.74 1.63 14.87
C LYS A 90 -7.32 1.55 13.39
N VAL A 91 -6.82 0.42 12.96
CA VAL A 91 -6.41 0.18 11.57
C VAL A 91 -6.96 -1.13 11.06
N MET A 92 -7.25 -1.17 9.78
CA MET A 92 -7.44 -2.40 9.00
C MET A 92 -6.30 -2.50 8.00
N LEU A 93 -5.53 -3.57 8.06
CA LEU A 93 -4.54 -3.92 7.05
C LEU A 93 -5.22 -4.76 5.96
N VAL A 94 -4.95 -4.43 4.70
CA VAL A 94 -5.67 -5.00 3.55
C VAL A 94 -4.71 -5.40 2.45
N LYS A 95 -4.84 -6.64 1.96
CA LYS A 95 -4.21 -7.15 0.74
C LYS A 95 -5.32 -7.60 -0.22
N PRO A 96 -5.72 -6.79 -1.24
CA PRO A 96 -6.72 -7.18 -2.23
C PRO A 96 -6.31 -8.47 -2.95
N GLN A 97 -7.27 -9.38 -3.14
CA GLN A 97 -7.05 -10.68 -3.81
C GLN A 97 -7.68 -10.71 -5.21
N THR A 98 -7.91 -9.54 -5.79
CA THR A 98 -8.61 -9.32 -7.07
C THR A 98 -7.71 -9.24 -8.28
N TYR A 99 -6.42 -9.53 -8.17
CA TYR A 99 -5.37 -9.09 -9.09
C TYR A 99 -5.27 -7.55 -9.18
N MET A 100 -4.10 -7.07 -9.65
CA MET A 100 -3.74 -5.66 -9.62
C MET A 100 -4.74 -4.75 -10.34
N ASN A 101 -5.14 -5.10 -11.55
CA ASN A 101 -6.03 -4.30 -12.39
C ASN A 101 -7.48 -4.20 -11.88
N LEU A 102 -7.85 -5.00 -10.89
CA LEU A 102 -9.18 -5.02 -10.26
C LEU A 102 -9.14 -4.60 -8.78
N SER A 103 -8.02 -4.06 -8.30
CA SER A 103 -7.86 -3.67 -6.89
C SER A 103 -8.94 -2.71 -6.40
N GLY A 104 -9.44 -1.84 -7.27
CA GLY A 104 -10.50 -0.88 -6.94
C GLY A 104 -11.81 -1.53 -6.52
N GLU A 105 -12.13 -2.75 -6.98
CA GLU A 105 -13.33 -3.48 -6.56
C GLU A 105 -13.31 -3.75 -5.05
N SER A 106 -12.22 -4.33 -4.56
CA SER A 106 -12.03 -4.61 -3.14
C SER A 106 -12.00 -3.33 -2.30
N VAL A 107 -11.24 -2.32 -2.75
CA VAL A 107 -11.08 -1.05 -2.04
C VAL A 107 -12.43 -0.35 -1.88
N ARG A 108 -13.21 -0.19 -2.95
CA ARG A 108 -14.53 0.42 -2.91
C ARG A 108 -15.47 -0.31 -1.95
N GLU A 109 -15.45 -1.63 -1.99
CA GLU A 109 -16.32 -2.45 -1.14
C GLU A 109 -16.00 -2.23 0.35
N ILE A 110 -14.71 -2.23 0.73
CA ILE A 110 -14.26 -1.96 2.09
C ILE A 110 -14.63 -0.55 2.53
N MET A 111 -14.25 0.47 1.75
CA MET A 111 -14.48 1.87 2.11
C MET A 111 -15.96 2.18 2.28
N SER A 112 -16.83 1.62 1.41
CA SER A 112 -18.28 1.79 1.48
C SER A 112 -18.90 1.06 2.68
N PHE A 113 -18.47 -0.18 2.94
CA PHE A 113 -19.02 -1.00 4.02
C PHE A 113 -18.71 -0.42 5.40
N TYR A 114 -17.46 -0.02 5.62
CA TYR A 114 -17.03 0.56 6.91
C TYR A 114 -17.24 2.07 6.99
N LYS A 115 -17.71 2.72 5.92
CA LYS A 115 -17.95 4.16 5.84
C LYS A 115 -16.70 4.97 6.22
N VAL A 116 -15.54 4.52 5.74
CA VAL A 116 -14.25 5.18 5.97
C VAL A 116 -14.08 6.33 4.98
N PRO A 117 -13.76 7.55 5.44
CA PRO A 117 -13.49 8.66 4.54
C PRO A 117 -12.15 8.48 3.79
N GLU A 118 -12.03 9.05 2.58
CA GLU A 118 -10.86 8.88 1.72
C GLU A 118 -9.56 9.39 2.37
N GLU A 119 -9.65 10.38 3.25
CA GLU A 119 -8.52 10.90 4.04
C GLU A 119 -7.93 9.87 5.01
N ASN A 120 -8.70 8.83 5.37
CA ASN A 120 -8.25 7.72 6.22
C ASN A 120 -7.83 6.50 5.40
N MET A 121 -7.86 6.58 4.07
CA MET A 121 -7.35 5.54 3.18
C MET A 121 -5.88 5.79 2.86
N ILE A 122 -5.04 4.76 3.02
CA ILE A 122 -3.61 4.80 2.68
C ILE A 122 -3.33 3.65 1.72
N VAL A 123 -2.85 3.95 0.52
CA VAL A 123 -2.52 2.95 -0.50
C VAL A 123 -1.01 2.88 -0.69
N ILE A 124 -0.45 1.68 -0.56
CA ILE A 124 0.98 1.38 -0.69
C ILE A 124 1.20 0.61 -1.99
N TYR A 125 2.08 1.10 -2.85
CA TYR A 125 2.35 0.51 -4.16
C TYR A 125 3.72 0.86 -4.73
N ASP A 126 4.15 0.12 -5.74
CA ASP A 126 5.41 0.31 -6.45
C ASP A 126 5.39 1.53 -7.37
N ASP A 127 6.57 2.19 -7.49
CA ASP A 127 6.76 3.32 -8.39
C ASP A 127 8.09 3.18 -9.14
N THR A 128 8.01 3.09 -10.46
CA THR A 128 9.18 2.97 -11.34
C THR A 128 9.92 4.30 -11.57
N SER A 129 9.33 5.43 -11.18
CA SER A 129 9.98 6.75 -11.27
C SER A 129 10.83 7.09 -10.06
N LEU A 130 10.90 6.21 -9.09
CA LEU A 130 11.68 6.35 -7.87
C LEU A 130 12.80 5.31 -7.85
N GLU A 131 13.98 5.76 -7.46
CA GLU A 131 15.10 4.85 -7.19
C GLU A 131 14.71 3.82 -6.13
N ILE A 132 15.30 2.64 -6.22
CA ILE A 132 15.08 1.57 -5.24
C ILE A 132 15.48 2.08 -3.85
N GLY A 133 14.63 1.83 -2.86
CA GLY A 133 14.86 2.31 -1.50
C GLY A 133 14.20 3.65 -1.19
N MET A 134 13.80 4.41 -2.20
CA MET A 134 13.14 5.71 -2.00
C MET A 134 11.66 5.54 -1.73
N ILE A 135 11.14 6.37 -0.81
CA ILE A 135 9.72 6.42 -0.48
C ILE A 135 9.20 7.83 -0.71
N ARG A 136 8.05 7.94 -1.36
CA ARG A 136 7.39 9.21 -1.59
C ARG A 136 5.93 9.18 -1.12
N LEU A 137 5.59 10.14 -0.29
CA LEU A 137 4.21 10.34 0.18
C LEU A 137 3.47 11.34 -0.72
N ARG A 138 2.23 11.03 -1.07
CA ARG A 138 1.33 11.90 -1.85
C ARG A 138 -0.09 11.78 -1.33
N GLU A 139 -0.86 12.87 -1.40
CA GLU A 139 -2.28 12.90 -1.01
C GLU A 139 -3.23 12.91 -2.21
N LYS A 140 -2.68 13.12 -3.40
CA LYS A 140 -3.43 13.12 -4.67
C LYS A 140 -2.52 12.85 -5.85
N GLY A 141 -3.08 12.52 -6.98
CA GLY A 141 -2.36 12.39 -8.25
C GLY A 141 -2.97 11.38 -9.20
N SER A 142 -2.55 11.44 -10.46
CA SER A 142 -2.93 10.48 -11.47
C SER A 142 -2.42 9.06 -11.16
N ALA A 143 -2.84 8.09 -11.96
CA ALA A 143 -2.38 6.70 -11.83
C ALA A 143 -0.91 6.49 -12.20
N GLY A 144 -0.32 7.39 -13.01
CA GLY A 144 1.07 7.29 -13.44
C GLY A 144 1.40 5.97 -14.17
N GLY A 145 0.44 5.38 -14.87
CA GLY A 145 0.59 4.08 -15.53
C GLY A 145 0.37 2.86 -14.64
N HIS A 146 0.18 3.04 -13.32
CA HIS A 146 -0.01 1.92 -12.39
C HIS A 146 -1.45 1.40 -12.43
N ASN A 147 -1.66 0.16 -12.90
CA ASN A 147 -3.00 -0.41 -13.12
C ASN A 147 -3.85 -0.51 -11.84
N GLY A 148 -3.25 -0.82 -10.70
CA GLY A 148 -3.98 -0.87 -9.42
C GLY A 148 -4.50 0.50 -9.00
N ILE A 149 -3.69 1.55 -9.15
CA ILE A 149 -4.12 2.93 -8.85
C ILE A 149 -5.17 3.39 -9.84
N LYS A 150 -5.04 3.07 -11.13
CA LYS A 150 -6.07 3.35 -12.15
C LYS A 150 -7.41 2.71 -11.77
N SER A 151 -7.39 1.46 -11.32
CA SER A 151 -8.59 0.75 -10.85
C SER A 151 -9.21 1.43 -9.64
N ILE A 152 -8.40 1.81 -8.63
CA ILE A 152 -8.88 2.49 -7.43
C ILE A 152 -9.53 3.84 -7.80
N ILE A 153 -8.87 4.68 -8.58
CA ILE A 153 -9.41 5.97 -9.03
C ILE A 153 -10.76 5.78 -9.74
N SER A 154 -10.84 4.81 -10.65
CA SER A 154 -12.07 4.52 -11.39
C SER A 154 -13.22 4.08 -10.49
N HIS A 155 -12.96 3.25 -9.49
CA HIS A 155 -14.01 2.73 -8.59
C HIS A 155 -14.39 3.71 -7.49
N MET A 156 -13.44 4.49 -6.99
CA MET A 156 -13.68 5.49 -5.94
C MET A 156 -14.25 6.81 -6.50
N GLY A 157 -14.03 7.09 -7.79
CA GLY A 157 -14.44 8.35 -8.42
C GLY A 157 -13.60 9.56 -8.00
N THR A 158 -12.45 9.35 -7.36
CA THR A 158 -11.55 10.40 -6.91
C THR A 158 -10.09 9.97 -7.01
N ASP A 159 -9.18 10.91 -7.23
CA ASP A 159 -7.73 10.72 -7.16
C ASP A 159 -7.12 11.28 -5.87
N VAL A 160 -7.97 11.78 -4.96
CA VAL A 160 -7.59 12.36 -3.67
C VAL A 160 -7.64 11.31 -2.57
N PHE A 161 -6.53 10.69 -2.30
CA PHE A 161 -6.29 9.76 -1.19
C PHE A 161 -4.81 9.62 -0.90
N ASN A 162 -4.49 9.16 0.30
CA ASN A 162 -3.11 9.06 0.76
C ASN A 162 -2.37 7.90 0.09
N ARG A 163 -1.16 8.14 -0.39
CA ARG A 163 -0.34 7.19 -1.13
C ARG A 163 1.06 7.11 -0.57
N VAL A 164 1.53 5.89 -0.38
CA VAL A 164 2.93 5.57 -0.08
C VAL A 164 3.51 4.89 -1.32
N LYS A 165 4.30 5.63 -2.06
CA LYS A 165 5.00 5.14 -3.25
C LYS A 165 6.34 4.55 -2.83
N VAL A 166 6.59 3.31 -3.20
CA VAL A 166 7.82 2.59 -2.91
C VAL A 166 8.63 2.43 -4.20
N GLY A 167 9.80 3.02 -4.24
CA GLY A 167 10.69 2.96 -5.41
C GLY A 167 11.15 1.55 -5.71
N ILE A 168 10.96 1.13 -6.95
CA ILE A 168 11.43 -0.15 -7.48
C ILE A 168 12.46 0.02 -8.61
N GLY A 169 12.87 1.27 -8.86
CA GLY A 169 13.82 1.62 -9.90
C GLY A 169 13.20 1.77 -11.29
N GLU A 170 13.89 2.49 -12.14
CA GLU A 170 13.49 2.66 -13.54
C GLU A 170 13.70 1.36 -14.32
N LYS A 171 12.75 1.04 -15.21
CA LYS A 171 12.89 -0.16 -16.04
C LYS A 171 14.08 0.00 -17.00
N PRO A 172 14.89 -1.03 -17.19
CA PRO A 172 15.97 -1.00 -18.18
C PRO A 172 15.47 -0.72 -19.60
N ALA A 173 16.30 -0.09 -20.41
CA ALA A 173 16.00 0.14 -21.82
C ALA A 173 15.70 -1.18 -22.55
N GLY A 174 14.64 -1.18 -23.36
CA GLY A 174 14.22 -2.37 -24.12
C GLY A 174 13.33 -3.36 -23.36
N TRP A 175 13.14 -3.20 -22.06
CA TRP A 175 12.19 -4.03 -21.32
C TRP A 175 10.75 -3.54 -21.50
N ASP A 176 9.81 -4.47 -21.51
CA ASP A 176 8.40 -4.15 -21.32
C ASP A 176 8.13 -3.80 -19.84
N LEU A 177 7.23 -2.83 -19.59
CA LEU A 177 6.93 -2.39 -18.23
C LEU A 177 6.27 -3.50 -17.41
N ALA A 178 5.36 -4.27 -18.01
CA ALA A 178 4.67 -5.35 -17.34
C ALA A 178 5.67 -6.45 -16.92
N ASP A 179 6.60 -6.80 -17.79
CA ASP A 179 7.65 -7.79 -17.50
C ASP A 179 8.55 -7.29 -16.36
N TYR A 180 8.91 -6.01 -16.35
CA TYR A 180 9.76 -5.43 -15.32
C TYR A 180 9.12 -5.46 -13.93
N VAL A 181 7.86 -5.03 -13.81
CA VAL A 181 7.18 -5.01 -12.50
C VAL A 181 6.85 -6.41 -11.99
N LEU A 182 6.69 -7.39 -12.90
CA LEU A 182 6.50 -8.80 -12.56
C LEU A 182 7.82 -9.57 -12.34
N ALA A 183 8.97 -8.95 -12.60
CA ALA A 183 10.25 -9.51 -12.23
C ALA A 183 10.46 -9.46 -10.71
N LYS A 184 11.27 -10.40 -10.20
CA LYS A 184 11.67 -10.40 -8.80
C LYS A 184 12.79 -9.38 -8.57
N PHE A 185 12.92 -8.93 -7.34
CA PHE A 185 14.12 -8.21 -6.91
C PHE A 185 15.35 -9.11 -7.02
N SER A 186 16.42 -8.58 -7.56
CA SER A 186 17.72 -9.25 -7.70
C SER A 186 18.78 -8.67 -6.76
N LYS A 187 19.99 -9.24 -6.77
CA LYS A 187 21.11 -8.65 -6.02
C LYS A 187 21.56 -7.32 -6.62
N ASP A 188 21.39 -7.14 -7.93
CA ASP A 188 21.77 -5.91 -8.65
C ASP A 188 20.82 -4.74 -8.32
N ASP A 189 19.67 -5.03 -7.71
CA ASP A 189 18.74 -4.02 -7.22
C ASP A 189 19.13 -3.47 -5.83
N GLU A 190 20.23 -3.91 -5.24
CA GLU A 190 20.67 -3.44 -3.92
C GLU A 190 21.14 -1.98 -4.02
N PRO A 191 20.55 -1.06 -3.24
CA PRO A 191 20.99 0.34 -3.23
C PRO A 191 22.43 0.45 -2.76
N GLY A 192 23.28 1.20 -3.50
CA GLY A 192 24.68 1.43 -3.17
C GLY A 192 24.89 2.29 -1.93
#